data_06d212fbab05020c7d5e699423997f02
#
_entry.id   06d212fbab05020c7d5e699423997f02
#
_cell.length_a   1.000
_cell.length_b   1.000
_cell.length_c   1.000
_cell.angle_alpha   90.00
_cell.angle_beta   90.00
_cell.angle_gamma   90.00
#
_symmetry.space_group_name_H-M   'P 1'
#
loop_
_entity.id
_entity.type
_entity.pdbx_description
1 polymer ?
#
loop_
_entity_poly.entity_id
_entity_poly.type
_entity_poly.pdbx_seq_one_letter_code
_entity_poly.pdbx_strand_id
1 'polypeptide(L)'
;MKKIIILISLLPILAYAQINRDTSFTIRSAYEKVKKDYPFVKPAEVKTEGLKIFKNIVYYKEGERKLALDLFMPESPETKLPLIVIVHGGGWRSGHKEMEHPIASRIAQKNYITATVEYRLSTEALYPAAILDVKRAVCWLKKNSGAYKIDTTKIVLMGMSAGGQIAAMAALSDNVEKLSVRECNINAAALIDIDGVFDMTTPSESGKDTIPSKPSAAKQWLGFTYKEKPDLWVEASPLEYVDRASPPMLFVNSSLPRFHAGRDEAIDILNEHGIYSEVHTIENTPHPFWLFHPWQERVVDWVVGFLKKTLN
;
A
#
# COMPACT_ATOMS: atom_id res chain seq x y z
N MET A 1 0.10 49.82 53.65
CA MET A 1 0.03 49.57 52.19
C MET A 1 0.46 48.13 51.91
N LYS A 2 -0.49 47.21 51.66
CA LYS A 2 -0.20 45.81 51.35
C LYS A 2 0.03 45.67 49.84
N LYS A 3 1.24 45.26 49.43
CA LYS A 3 1.56 44.97 48.04
C LYS A 3 0.97 43.61 47.65
N ILE A 4 0.04 43.59 46.72
CA ILE A 4 -0.48 42.34 46.11
C ILE A 4 0.49 41.94 45.02
N ILE A 5 1.13 40.80 45.16
CA ILE A 5 1.93 40.18 44.08
C ILE A 5 0.99 39.24 43.32
N ILE A 6 0.70 39.62 42.07
CA ILE A 6 -0.07 38.75 41.13
C ILE A 6 0.94 37.80 40.49
N LEU A 7 0.85 36.54 40.85
CA LEU A 7 1.61 35.48 40.22
C LEU A 7 0.88 35.05 38.92
N ILE A 8 1.37 35.52 37.77
CA ILE A 8 0.85 35.08 36.46
C ILE A 8 1.47 33.71 36.16
N SER A 9 0.70 32.63 36.32
CA SER A 9 1.09 31.29 35.89
C SER A 9 1.02 31.22 34.37
N LEU A 10 2.16 31.21 33.68
CA LEU A 10 2.28 30.84 32.27
C LEU A 10 2.01 29.34 32.16
N LEU A 11 0.78 28.97 31.78
CA LEU A 11 0.49 27.62 31.32
C LEU A 11 1.14 27.45 29.93
N PRO A 12 1.95 26.42 29.68
CA PRO A 12 2.45 26.15 28.34
C PRO A 12 1.26 25.78 27.46
N ILE A 13 0.99 26.61 26.45
CA ILE A 13 0.09 26.26 25.34
C ILE A 13 0.81 25.16 24.57
N LEU A 14 0.46 23.89 24.84
CA LEU A 14 0.81 22.77 23.98
C LEU A 14 0.08 23.01 22.66
N ALA A 15 0.78 23.59 21.69
CA ALA A 15 0.31 23.64 20.33
C ALA A 15 0.25 22.18 19.81
N TYR A 16 -0.93 21.61 19.80
CA TYR A 16 -1.17 20.37 19.08
C TYR A 16 -0.89 20.66 17.60
N ALA A 17 0.22 20.19 17.09
CA ALA A 17 0.48 20.17 15.68
C ALA A 17 -0.63 19.34 15.02
N GLN A 18 -1.59 20.02 14.40
CA GLN A 18 -2.64 19.36 13.63
C GLN A 18 -1.95 18.64 12.50
N ILE A 19 -1.97 17.29 12.51
CA ILE A 19 -1.36 16.46 11.48
C ILE A 19 -2.13 16.76 10.19
N ASN A 20 -1.47 17.50 9.31
CA ASN A 20 -2.06 17.99 8.07
C ASN A 20 -2.03 16.85 7.03
N ARG A 21 -3.04 15.99 7.05
CA ARG A 21 -3.22 14.95 6.03
C ARG A 21 -3.53 15.60 4.69
N ASP A 22 -2.78 15.23 3.68
CA ASP A 22 -3.10 15.60 2.30
C ASP A 22 -4.28 14.75 1.81
N THR A 23 -5.44 15.39 1.64
CA THR A 23 -6.68 14.76 1.17
C THR A 23 -6.94 15.03 -0.32
N SER A 24 -5.93 15.44 -1.08
CA SER A 24 -6.07 15.83 -2.50
C SER A 24 -6.42 14.64 -3.40
N PHE A 25 -5.93 13.42 -3.08
CA PHE A 25 -6.24 12.23 -3.83
C PHE A 25 -7.35 11.43 -3.13
N THR A 26 -8.51 11.38 -3.78
CA THR A 26 -9.70 10.64 -3.35
C THR A 26 -10.33 9.97 -4.56
N ILE A 27 -11.22 8.98 -4.36
CA ILE A 27 -12.01 8.37 -5.44
C ILE A 27 -12.73 9.47 -6.24
N ARG A 28 -13.33 10.46 -5.54
CA ARG A 28 -14.03 11.57 -6.20
C ARG A 28 -13.09 12.42 -7.06
N SER A 29 -11.94 12.85 -6.52
CA SER A 29 -11.00 13.68 -7.28
C SER A 29 -10.39 12.92 -8.46
N ALA A 30 -10.16 11.62 -8.33
CA ALA A 30 -9.74 10.75 -9.41
C ALA A 30 -10.83 10.63 -10.49
N TYR A 31 -12.08 10.39 -10.09
CA TYR A 31 -13.23 10.28 -10.98
C TYR A 31 -13.45 11.55 -11.82
N GLU A 32 -13.41 12.73 -11.18
CA GLU A 32 -13.57 14.01 -11.90
C GLU A 32 -12.51 14.26 -12.98
N LYS A 33 -11.34 13.64 -12.84
CA LYS A 33 -10.30 13.67 -13.87
C LYS A 33 -10.55 12.62 -14.95
N VAL A 34 -10.76 11.38 -14.53
CA VAL A 34 -10.85 10.21 -15.41
C VAL A 34 -12.07 10.28 -16.33
N LYS A 35 -13.23 10.72 -15.83
CA LYS A 35 -14.47 10.80 -16.62
C LYS A 35 -14.40 11.75 -17.82
N LYS A 36 -13.42 12.63 -17.87
CA LYS A 36 -13.24 13.54 -19.03
C LYS A 36 -12.84 12.80 -20.29
N ASP A 37 -11.94 11.83 -20.12
CA ASP A 37 -11.42 11.01 -21.24
C ASP A 37 -12.13 9.66 -21.34
N TYR A 38 -12.75 9.21 -20.24
CA TYR A 38 -13.45 7.93 -20.12
C TYR A 38 -14.86 8.13 -19.54
N PRO A 39 -15.81 8.74 -20.28
CA PRO A 39 -17.13 9.13 -19.76
C PRO A 39 -18.03 7.96 -19.34
N PHE A 40 -17.68 6.74 -19.73
CA PHE A 40 -18.42 5.51 -19.39
C PHE A 40 -18.08 4.95 -18.01
N VAL A 41 -16.98 5.37 -17.37
CA VAL A 41 -16.55 4.83 -16.08
C VAL A 41 -17.43 5.30 -14.94
N LYS A 42 -17.51 4.48 -13.90
CA LYS A 42 -18.16 4.80 -12.63
C LYS A 42 -17.25 4.38 -11.49
N PRO A 43 -17.24 5.10 -10.36
CA PRO A 43 -16.57 4.63 -9.15
C PRO A 43 -17.08 3.24 -8.77
N ALA A 44 -16.14 2.37 -8.41
CA ALA A 44 -16.51 1.05 -7.93
C ALA A 44 -17.16 1.13 -6.55
N GLU A 45 -18.14 0.27 -6.29
CA GLU A 45 -18.92 0.26 -5.07
C GLU A 45 -18.46 -0.84 -4.11
N VAL A 46 -18.57 -0.56 -2.82
CA VAL A 46 -18.34 -1.56 -1.77
C VAL A 46 -19.47 -2.58 -1.78
N LYS A 47 -19.12 -3.87 -1.77
CA LYS A 47 -20.06 -4.99 -1.63
C LYS A 47 -20.00 -5.50 -0.20
N THR A 48 -21.15 -5.54 0.48
CA THR A 48 -21.21 -5.93 1.91
C THR A 48 -21.93 -7.25 2.15
N GLU A 49 -22.64 -7.76 1.15
CA GLU A 49 -23.43 -9.00 1.26
C GLU A 49 -22.53 -10.19 1.61
N GLY A 50 -22.90 -10.94 2.67
CA GLY A 50 -22.17 -12.10 3.15
C GLY A 50 -20.84 -11.79 3.84
N LEU A 51 -20.58 -10.52 4.15
CA LEU A 51 -19.35 -10.07 4.78
C LEU A 51 -19.55 -9.49 6.17
N LYS A 52 -18.70 -9.89 7.09
CA LYS A 52 -18.45 -9.21 8.36
C LYS A 52 -17.34 -8.19 8.18
N ILE A 53 -17.61 -6.95 8.57
CA ILE A 53 -16.69 -5.83 8.38
C ILE A 53 -16.33 -5.23 9.74
N PHE A 54 -15.05 -5.13 10.03
CA PHE A 54 -14.52 -4.47 11.21
C PHE A 54 -13.79 -3.22 10.76
N LYS A 55 -14.15 -2.07 11.30
CA LYS A 55 -13.58 -0.78 10.90
C LYS A 55 -12.74 -0.16 12.01
N ASN A 56 -11.72 0.57 11.60
CA ASN A 56 -10.87 1.39 12.49
C ASN A 56 -10.19 0.59 13.62
N ILE A 57 -9.78 -0.64 13.31
CA ILE A 57 -9.01 -1.46 14.23
C ILE A 57 -7.61 -0.82 14.36
N VAL A 58 -7.29 -0.29 15.52
CA VAL A 58 -5.98 0.33 15.78
C VAL A 58 -4.93 -0.78 15.92
N TYR A 59 -3.98 -0.82 15.00
CA TYR A 59 -2.89 -1.80 15.01
C TYR A 59 -1.57 -1.24 15.56
N TYR A 60 -1.38 0.09 15.50
CA TYR A 60 -0.18 0.75 15.99
C TYR A 60 -0.48 2.17 16.48
N LYS A 61 0.35 2.65 17.41
CA LYS A 61 0.34 4.04 17.88
C LYS A 61 1.75 4.59 17.83
N GLU A 62 1.88 5.78 17.26
CA GLU A 62 3.12 6.58 17.28
C GLU A 62 2.79 7.90 17.97
N GLY A 63 3.14 8.02 19.25
CA GLY A 63 2.64 9.10 20.08
C GLY A 63 1.10 9.13 20.08
N GLU A 64 0.52 10.27 19.72
CA GLU A 64 -0.94 10.43 19.63
C GLU A 64 -1.51 9.91 18.29
N ARG A 65 -0.67 9.64 17.29
CA ARG A 65 -1.11 9.13 15.98
C ARG A 65 -1.48 7.65 16.09
N LYS A 66 -2.75 7.35 15.87
CA LYS A 66 -3.25 5.98 15.77
C LYS A 66 -3.32 5.58 14.31
N LEU A 67 -2.70 4.47 13.97
CA LEU A 67 -2.80 3.84 12.66
C LEU A 67 -3.80 2.70 12.75
N ALA A 68 -4.77 2.69 11.83
CA ALA A 68 -5.87 1.74 11.84
C ALA A 68 -5.96 0.96 10.53
N LEU A 69 -6.61 -0.19 10.61
CA LEU A 69 -6.98 -1.01 9.45
C LEU A 69 -8.48 -1.30 9.48
N ASP A 70 -9.03 -1.62 8.30
CA ASP A 70 -10.38 -2.16 8.17
C ASP A 70 -10.29 -3.57 7.60
N LEU A 71 -11.05 -4.50 8.17
CA LEU A 71 -11.01 -5.91 7.84
C LEU A 71 -12.35 -6.34 7.27
N PHE A 72 -12.31 -7.03 6.14
CA PHE A 72 -13.46 -7.64 5.47
C PHE A 72 -13.25 -9.16 5.45
N MET A 73 -14.23 -9.91 5.89
CA MET A 73 -14.17 -11.36 5.90
C MET A 73 -15.54 -11.98 5.66
N PRO A 74 -15.64 -13.19 5.13
CA PRO A 74 -16.91 -13.93 5.09
C PRO A 74 -17.55 -14.01 6.48
N GLU A 75 -18.88 -13.97 6.58
CA GLU A 75 -19.59 -13.95 7.88
C GLU A 75 -19.29 -15.18 8.73
N SER A 76 -19.20 -16.36 8.12
CA SER A 76 -19.04 -17.63 8.81
C SER A 76 -18.02 -18.54 8.15
N PRO A 77 -16.72 -18.20 8.18
CA PRO A 77 -15.71 -19.07 7.60
C PRO A 77 -15.56 -20.36 8.41
N GLU A 78 -15.66 -21.51 7.74
CA GLU A 78 -15.51 -22.82 8.39
C GLU A 78 -14.09 -23.10 8.84
N THR A 79 -13.12 -22.66 8.03
CA THR A 79 -11.68 -22.84 8.26
C THR A 79 -10.96 -21.48 8.35
N LYS A 80 -9.68 -21.52 8.65
CA LYS A 80 -8.81 -20.33 8.49
C LYS A 80 -8.68 -19.99 7.00
N LEU A 81 -8.71 -18.71 6.68
CA LEU A 81 -8.63 -18.20 5.32
C LEU A 81 -7.34 -17.42 5.06
N PRO A 82 -6.86 -17.39 3.81
CA PRO A 82 -5.76 -16.51 3.42
C PRO A 82 -6.09 -15.04 3.68
N LEU A 83 -5.07 -14.28 4.06
CA LEU A 83 -5.16 -12.84 4.31
C LEU A 83 -4.50 -12.05 3.18
N ILE A 84 -5.23 -11.09 2.61
CA ILE A 84 -4.67 -10.12 1.68
C ILE A 84 -4.62 -8.75 2.37
N VAL A 85 -3.42 -8.24 2.62
CA VAL A 85 -3.19 -6.89 3.16
C VAL A 85 -3.07 -5.92 2.00
N ILE A 86 -3.98 -4.95 1.93
CA ILE A 86 -4.13 -4.03 0.80
C ILE A 86 -3.64 -2.64 1.20
N VAL A 87 -2.66 -2.13 0.44
CA VAL A 87 -1.97 -0.86 0.67
C VAL A 87 -2.40 0.15 -0.39
N HIS A 88 -3.01 1.25 0.05
CA HIS A 88 -3.55 2.26 -0.86
C HIS A 88 -2.46 3.08 -1.57
N GLY A 89 -2.79 3.59 -2.76
CA GLY A 89 -1.98 4.54 -3.50
C GLY A 89 -2.13 5.99 -3.00
N GLY A 90 -1.54 6.92 -3.76
CA GLY A 90 -1.62 8.36 -3.48
C GLY A 90 -0.25 9.06 -3.43
N GLY A 91 0.76 8.51 -4.13
CA GLY A 91 2.09 9.12 -4.25
C GLY A 91 2.80 9.27 -2.90
N TRP A 92 2.65 8.31 -1.99
CA TRP A 92 3.18 8.30 -0.61
C TRP A 92 2.73 9.49 0.26
N ARG A 93 1.98 10.41 -0.28
CA ARG A 93 1.65 11.72 0.29
C ARG A 93 0.19 11.87 0.68
N SER A 94 -0.71 11.20 -0.05
CA SER A 94 -2.16 11.32 0.08
C SER A 94 -2.83 9.94 -0.04
N GLY A 95 -4.16 9.91 -0.05
CA GLY A 95 -4.93 8.68 -0.04
C GLY A 95 -5.29 8.20 1.36
N HIS A 96 -6.11 7.17 1.42
CA HIS A 96 -6.57 6.58 2.68
C HIS A 96 -7.12 5.17 2.42
N LYS A 97 -7.14 4.33 3.48
CA LYS A 97 -7.52 2.91 3.40
C LYS A 97 -8.91 2.64 2.80
N GLU A 98 -9.84 3.58 2.97
CA GLU A 98 -11.21 3.45 2.47
C GLU A 98 -11.30 3.48 0.94
N MET A 99 -10.29 4.00 0.26
CA MET A 99 -10.24 3.99 -1.21
C MET A 99 -10.22 2.57 -1.78
N GLU A 100 -9.68 1.62 -1.02
CA GLU A 100 -9.54 0.23 -1.44
C GLU A 100 -10.68 -0.68 -0.92
N HIS A 101 -11.69 -0.13 -0.22
CA HIS A 101 -12.85 -0.92 0.24
C HIS A 101 -13.60 -1.62 -0.90
N PRO A 102 -13.82 -0.99 -2.09
CA PRO A 102 -14.52 -1.67 -3.17
C PRO A 102 -13.82 -2.95 -3.61
N ILE A 103 -12.51 -2.90 -3.86
CA ILE A 103 -11.75 -4.08 -4.28
C ILE A 103 -11.59 -5.09 -3.15
N ALA A 104 -11.35 -4.62 -1.92
CA ALA A 104 -11.23 -5.45 -0.72
C ALA A 104 -12.51 -6.28 -0.49
N SER A 105 -13.68 -5.64 -0.55
CA SER A 105 -14.96 -6.32 -0.35
C SER A 105 -15.24 -7.39 -1.42
N ARG A 106 -14.91 -7.11 -2.69
CA ARG A 106 -15.11 -8.09 -3.78
C ARG A 106 -14.18 -9.30 -3.67
N ILE A 107 -12.93 -9.10 -3.25
CA ILE A 107 -12.00 -10.20 -2.98
C ILE A 107 -12.48 -10.99 -1.76
N ALA A 108 -12.97 -10.34 -0.70
CA ALA A 108 -13.48 -11.02 0.47
C ALA A 108 -14.69 -11.90 0.17
N GLN A 109 -15.58 -11.49 -0.76
CA GLN A 109 -16.70 -12.33 -1.26
C GLN A 109 -16.22 -13.61 -2.00
N LYS A 110 -14.95 -13.70 -2.35
CA LYS A 110 -14.34 -14.90 -2.97
C LYS A 110 -13.64 -15.82 -1.96
N ASN A 111 -14.07 -15.75 -0.70
CA ASN A 111 -13.59 -16.56 0.41
C ASN A 111 -12.14 -16.28 0.83
N TYR A 112 -11.77 -15.00 0.85
CA TYR A 112 -10.54 -14.46 1.41
C TYR A 112 -10.83 -13.51 2.57
N ILE A 113 -9.84 -13.24 3.39
CA ILE A 113 -9.86 -12.13 4.35
C ILE A 113 -9.04 -11.00 3.73
N THR A 114 -9.58 -9.78 3.71
CA THR A 114 -8.84 -8.61 3.24
C THR A 114 -8.73 -7.56 4.33
N ALA A 115 -7.56 -6.92 4.43
CA ALA A 115 -7.30 -5.83 5.36
C ALA A 115 -6.79 -4.61 4.61
N THR A 116 -7.56 -3.53 4.57
CA THR A 116 -7.07 -2.24 4.04
C THR A 116 -6.40 -1.47 5.17
N VAL A 117 -5.17 -1.00 4.96
CA VAL A 117 -4.33 -0.46 6.03
C VAL A 117 -4.01 1.03 5.82
N GLU A 118 -4.03 1.79 6.91
CA GLU A 118 -3.40 3.11 6.97
C GLU A 118 -1.88 2.94 7.13
N TYR A 119 -1.14 3.92 6.66
CA TYR A 119 0.28 4.10 6.94
C TYR A 119 0.58 5.59 7.05
N ARG A 120 1.70 5.98 7.67
CA ARG A 120 2.10 7.38 7.74
C ARG A 120 2.49 7.89 6.36
N LEU A 121 1.83 8.95 5.95
CA LEU A 121 2.10 9.64 4.69
C LEU A 121 3.41 10.45 4.80
N SER A 122 3.99 10.84 3.67
CA SER A 122 5.23 11.65 3.64
C SER A 122 5.10 13.01 4.33
N THR A 123 3.87 13.50 4.53
CA THR A 123 3.55 14.69 5.33
C THR A 123 3.61 14.43 6.84
N GLU A 124 3.63 13.16 7.26
CA GLU A 124 3.71 12.73 8.66
C GLU A 124 5.11 12.18 8.99
N ALA A 125 5.69 11.36 8.10
CA ALA A 125 7.02 10.78 8.26
C ALA A 125 7.61 10.37 6.90
N LEU A 126 8.93 10.55 6.76
CA LEU A 126 9.66 10.14 5.55
C LEU A 126 9.88 8.62 5.51
N TYR A 127 10.40 8.14 4.38
CA TYR A 127 10.94 6.78 4.24
C TYR A 127 11.88 6.44 5.42
N PRO A 128 11.83 5.24 6.03
CA PRO A 128 11.01 4.08 5.62
C PRO A 128 9.71 3.91 6.42
N ALA A 129 9.17 4.96 7.04
CA ALA A 129 8.08 4.88 8.01
C ALA A 129 6.86 4.11 7.50
N ALA A 130 6.42 4.38 6.25
CA ALA A 130 5.26 3.72 5.65
C ALA A 130 5.44 2.20 5.52
N ILE A 131 6.64 1.74 5.15
CA ILE A 131 6.97 0.32 5.02
C ILE A 131 6.88 -0.38 6.38
N LEU A 132 7.48 0.24 7.40
CA LEU A 132 7.44 -0.27 8.77
C LEU A 132 6.01 -0.32 9.32
N ASP A 133 5.17 0.66 8.97
CA ASP A 133 3.78 0.69 9.41
C ASP A 133 2.98 -0.46 8.78
N VAL A 134 3.16 -0.73 7.47
CA VAL A 134 2.54 -1.89 6.81
C VAL A 134 3.01 -3.21 7.43
N LYS A 135 4.31 -3.35 7.69
CA LYS A 135 4.85 -4.53 8.39
C LYS A 135 4.23 -4.69 9.79
N ARG A 136 4.08 -3.60 10.56
CA ARG A 136 3.39 -3.62 11.87
C ARG A 136 1.93 -4.08 11.75
N ALA A 137 1.22 -3.63 10.70
CA ALA A 137 -0.16 -4.08 10.45
C ALA A 137 -0.22 -5.59 10.23
N VAL A 138 0.67 -6.14 9.39
CA VAL A 138 0.78 -7.59 9.17
C VAL A 138 1.08 -8.32 10.48
N CYS A 139 2.04 -7.85 11.25
CA CYS A 139 2.42 -8.47 12.53
C CYS A 139 1.26 -8.45 13.53
N TRP A 140 0.51 -7.36 13.59
CA TRP A 140 -0.69 -7.26 14.41
C TRP A 140 -1.76 -8.28 13.97
N LEU A 141 -2.00 -8.41 12.67
CA LEU A 141 -2.94 -9.39 12.10
C LEU A 141 -2.50 -10.83 12.37
N LYS A 142 -1.21 -11.15 12.24
CA LYS A 142 -0.65 -12.46 12.60
C LYS A 142 -0.88 -12.77 14.09
N LYS A 143 -0.60 -11.82 14.97
CA LYS A 143 -0.81 -11.97 16.42
C LYS A 143 -2.27 -12.17 16.80
N ASN A 144 -3.20 -11.59 16.04
CA ASN A 144 -4.63 -11.67 16.26
C ASN A 144 -5.34 -12.69 15.34
N SER A 145 -4.58 -13.55 14.66
CA SER A 145 -5.08 -14.48 13.63
C SER A 145 -6.18 -15.40 14.12
N GLY A 146 -6.13 -15.82 15.39
CA GLY A 146 -7.17 -16.69 15.99
C GLY A 146 -8.54 -16.02 16.04
N ALA A 147 -8.59 -14.72 16.38
CA ALA A 147 -9.83 -13.95 16.48
C ALA A 147 -10.52 -13.74 15.13
N TYR A 148 -9.72 -13.66 14.06
CA TYR A 148 -10.21 -13.38 12.70
C TYR A 148 -10.10 -14.58 11.75
N LYS A 149 -9.78 -15.78 12.26
CA LYS A 149 -9.61 -17.00 11.46
C LYS A 149 -8.62 -16.82 10.29
N ILE A 150 -7.53 -16.10 10.50
CA ILE A 150 -6.49 -15.87 9.49
C ILE A 150 -5.56 -17.09 9.43
N ASP A 151 -5.27 -17.58 8.23
CA ASP A 151 -4.18 -18.49 7.95
C ASP A 151 -2.86 -17.70 7.82
N THR A 152 -2.03 -17.74 8.85
CA THR A 152 -0.78 -16.99 8.90
C THR A 152 0.30 -17.53 7.96
N THR A 153 0.09 -18.67 7.33
CA THR A 153 0.98 -19.21 6.30
C THR A 153 0.65 -18.71 4.90
N LYS A 154 -0.55 -18.09 4.74
CA LYS A 154 -1.08 -17.59 3.47
C LYS A 154 -1.36 -16.09 3.53
N ILE A 155 -0.30 -15.30 3.80
CA ILE A 155 -0.36 -13.83 3.85
C ILE A 155 0.10 -13.25 2.52
N VAL A 156 -0.72 -12.44 1.90
CA VAL A 156 -0.47 -11.77 0.63
C VAL A 156 -0.37 -10.27 0.85
N LEU A 157 0.64 -9.65 0.28
CA LEU A 157 0.74 -8.20 0.19
C LEU A 157 0.20 -7.77 -1.19
N MET A 158 -0.69 -6.80 -1.20
CA MET A 158 -1.26 -6.21 -2.41
C MET A 158 -1.21 -4.71 -2.29
N GLY A 159 -0.77 -4.02 -3.32
CA GLY A 159 -0.73 -2.57 -3.27
C GLY A 159 -0.95 -1.90 -4.61
N MET A 160 -1.37 -0.64 -4.58
CA MET A 160 -1.70 0.17 -5.73
C MET A 160 -0.80 1.38 -5.83
N SER A 161 -0.16 1.63 -6.99
CA SER A 161 0.70 2.80 -7.19
C SER A 161 1.81 2.89 -6.13
N ALA A 162 1.91 4.00 -5.40
CA ALA A 162 2.81 4.12 -4.24
C ALA A 162 2.60 2.99 -3.20
N GLY A 163 1.36 2.53 -3.03
CA GLY A 163 1.05 1.37 -2.18
C GLY A 163 1.60 0.06 -2.74
N GLY A 164 1.72 -0.08 -4.06
CA GLY A 164 2.38 -1.22 -4.72
C GLY A 164 3.85 -1.30 -4.34
N GLN A 165 4.56 -0.19 -4.50
CA GLN A 165 5.96 -0.09 -4.07
C GLN A 165 6.12 -0.36 -2.57
N ILE A 166 5.26 0.20 -1.69
CA ILE A 166 5.32 -0.05 -0.24
C ILE A 166 5.04 -1.52 0.08
N ALA A 167 4.03 -2.14 -0.55
CA ALA A 167 3.69 -3.54 -0.36
C ALA A 167 4.82 -4.46 -0.82
N ALA A 168 5.46 -4.16 -1.95
CA ALA A 168 6.61 -4.88 -2.46
C ALA A 168 7.80 -4.78 -1.49
N MET A 169 8.15 -3.58 -1.05
CA MET A 169 9.18 -3.39 -0.03
C MET A 169 8.87 -4.16 1.26
N ALA A 170 7.62 -4.13 1.72
CA ALA A 170 7.23 -4.87 2.92
C ALA A 170 7.35 -6.39 2.75
N ALA A 171 7.02 -6.92 1.56
CA ALA A 171 7.09 -8.35 1.26
C ALA A 171 8.51 -8.87 1.08
N LEU A 172 9.41 -8.06 0.48
CA LEU A 172 10.71 -8.51 0.01
C LEU A 172 11.87 -8.20 0.97
N SER A 173 11.70 -7.28 1.93
CA SER A 173 12.77 -6.79 2.77
C SER A 173 12.78 -7.34 4.21
N ASP A 174 12.33 -8.58 4.41
CA ASP A 174 12.31 -9.19 5.77
C ASP A 174 13.72 -9.35 6.37
N ASN A 175 14.72 -9.56 5.53
CA ASN A 175 16.12 -9.74 5.95
C ASN A 175 16.89 -8.42 6.10
N VAL A 176 16.24 -7.27 5.92
CA VAL A 176 16.87 -5.95 6.03
C VAL A 176 16.59 -5.35 7.39
N GLU A 177 17.58 -5.30 8.28
CA GLU A 177 17.45 -4.92 9.67
C GLU A 177 16.69 -3.60 9.88
N LYS A 178 17.06 -2.55 9.14
CA LYS A 178 16.42 -1.23 9.25
C LYS A 178 14.97 -1.17 8.73
N LEU A 179 14.56 -2.17 7.93
CA LEU A 179 13.20 -2.34 7.41
C LEU A 179 12.44 -3.45 8.14
N SER A 180 13.00 -4.00 9.21
CA SER A 180 12.38 -5.08 9.98
C SER A 180 11.55 -4.54 11.16
N VAL A 181 10.55 -5.31 11.55
CA VAL A 181 9.80 -5.11 12.79
C VAL A 181 10.22 -6.21 13.76
N ARG A 182 10.60 -5.82 14.98
CA ARG A 182 11.11 -6.78 15.98
C ARG A 182 10.17 -7.98 16.14
N GLU A 183 10.75 -9.17 16.17
CA GLU A 183 10.08 -10.46 16.44
C GLU A 183 8.98 -10.83 15.44
N CYS A 184 9.01 -10.28 14.23
CA CYS A 184 8.00 -10.57 13.23
C CYS A 184 8.55 -10.48 11.81
N ASN A 185 8.57 -11.62 11.12
CA ASN A 185 8.79 -11.70 9.68
C ASN A 185 7.43 -11.75 8.97
N ILE A 186 7.36 -11.09 7.82
CA ILE A 186 6.14 -11.07 7.01
C ILE A 186 5.92 -12.45 6.40
N ASN A 187 6.97 -13.06 5.81
CA ASN A 187 6.89 -14.33 5.09
C ASN A 187 5.72 -14.31 4.12
N ALA A 188 5.73 -13.36 3.18
CA ALA A 188 4.66 -13.21 2.21
C ALA A 188 4.53 -14.47 1.34
N ALA A 189 3.32 -15.03 1.25
CA ALA A 189 3.02 -16.16 0.38
C ALA A 189 2.81 -15.75 -1.08
N ALA A 190 2.49 -14.49 -1.34
CA ALA A 190 2.41 -13.88 -2.66
C ALA A 190 2.47 -12.36 -2.57
N LEU A 191 2.84 -11.71 -3.68
CA LEU A 191 2.82 -10.27 -3.86
C LEU A 191 1.98 -9.90 -5.07
N ILE A 192 1.14 -8.88 -4.93
CA ILE A 192 0.32 -8.33 -6.02
C ILE A 192 0.61 -6.84 -6.14
N ASP A 193 1.14 -6.46 -7.29
CA ASP A 193 1.47 -5.07 -7.62
C ASP A 193 0.51 -4.54 -8.69
N ILE A 194 -0.20 -3.45 -8.38
CA ILE A 194 -1.10 -2.77 -9.32
C ILE A 194 -0.54 -1.39 -9.61
N ASP A 195 0.07 -1.24 -10.79
CA ASP A 195 0.72 0.01 -11.23
C ASP A 195 1.69 0.58 -10.18
N GLY A 196 2.38 -0.24 -9.41
CA GLY A 196 3.47 0.17 -8.53
C GLY A 196 4.77 0.44 -9.30
N VAL A 197 5.75 0.95 -8.60
CA VAL A 197 7.09 1.21 -9.16
C VAL A 197 8.09 0.28 -8.50
N PHE A 198 8.71 -0.60 -9.26
CA PHE A 198 9.71 -1.54 -8.76
C PHE A 198 11.13 -0.98 -8.77
N ASP A 199 11.44 -0.05 -9.69
CA ASP A 199 12.71 0.65 -9.73
C ASP A 199 12.49 2.17 -9.63
N MET A 200 12.87 2.73 -8.48
CA MET A 200 12.78 4.16 -8.20
C MET A 200 13.89 4.98 -8.89
N THR A 201 14.94 4.32 -9.41
CA THR A 201 16.09 4.99 -10.01
C THR A 201 15.87 5.35 -11.48
N THR A 202 14.84 4.78 -12.11
CA THR A 202 14.53 5.05 -13.53
C THR A 202 14.24 6.53 -13.78
N PRO A 203 14.58 7.07 -14.96
CA PRO A 203 14.33 8.48 -15.29
C PRO A 203 12.87 8.91 -15.16
N SER A 204 11.94 7.97 -15.29
CA SER A 204 10.50 8.22 -15.13
C SER A 204 10.13 8.59 -13.68
N GLU A 205 10.92 8.19 -12.69
CA GLU A 205 10.78 8.57 -11.27
C GLU A 205 11.86 9.56 -10.83
N SER A 206 13.13 9.21 -10.98
CA SER A 206 14.30 9.97 -10.52
C SER A 206 14.55 11.28 -11.30
N GLY A 207 14.12 11.32 -12.56
CA GLY A 207 14.31 12.49 -13.45
C GLY A 207 13.31 13.63 -13.28
N LYS A 208 12.33 13.53 -12.37
CA LYS A 208 11.24 14.52 -12.25
C LYS A 208 11.58 15.78 -11.49
N ASP A 209 12.68 15.80 -10.74
CA ASP A 209 13.02 16.89 -9.83
C ASP A 209 13.85 18.00 -10.50
N THR A 210 13.47 18.39 -11.72
CA THR A 210 14.12 19.47 -12.50
C THR A 210 13.66 20.87 -12.07
N ILE A 211 12.51 20.97 -11.39
CA ILE A 211 11.93 22.25 -10.95
C ILE A 211 11.91 22.27 -9.41
N PRO A 212 12.77 23.02 -8.73
CA PRO A 212 12.85 23.05 -7.26
C PRO A 212 11.54 23.39 -6.55
N SER A 213 10.71 24.24 -7.14
CA SER A 213 9.41 24.65 -6.58
C SER A 213 8.29 23.61 -6.76
N LYS A 214 8.55 22.53 -7.51
CA LYS A 214 7.59 21.44 -7.75
C LYS A 214 8.26 20.08 -7.56
N PRO A 215 8.63 19.72 -6.32
CA PRO A 215 9.30 18.44 -6.06
C PRO A 215 8.37 17.27 -6.40
N SER A 216 8.94 16.19 -6.92
CA SER A 216 8.22 14.95 -7.17
C SER A 216 7.67 14.35 -5.86
N ALA A 217 6.65 13.49 -5.97
CA ALA A 217 6.13 12.78 -4.80
C ALA A 217 7.20 11.87 -4.19
N ALA A 218 8.03 11.23 -5.02
CA ALA A 218 9.14 10.39 -4.57
C ALA A 218 10.18 11.21 -3.78
N LYS A 219 10.61 12.38 -4.28
CA LYS A 219 11.49 13.28 -3.52
C LYS A 219 10.88 13.69 -2.18
N GLN A 220 9.60 14.04 -2.16
CA GLN A 220 8.92 14.43 -0.92
C GLN A 220 8.87 13.29 0.10
N TRP A 221 8.77 12.05 -0.37
CA TRP A 221 8.75 10.86 0.48
C TRP A 221 10.14 10.43 0.95
N LEU A 222 11.15 10.49 0.06
CA LEU A 222 12.55 10.14 0.38
C LEU A 222 13.29 11.28 1.09
N GLY A 223 12.83 12.54 0.94
CA GLY A 223 13.47 13.74 1.51
C GLY A 223 14.60 14.31 0.67
N PHE A 224 15.08 13.61 -0.34
CA PHE A 224 16.22 13.98 -1.21
C PHE A 224 15.92 13.64 -2.66
N THR A 225 16.51 14.41 -3.59
CA THR A 225 16.55 14.04 -5.01
C THR A 225 17.45 12.84 -5.25
N TYR A 226 17.28 12.17 -6.37
CA TYR A 226 18.20 11.09 -6.80
C TYR A 226 19.66 11.57 -6.87
N LYS A 227 19.88 12.77 -7.40
CA LYS A 227 21.21 13.35 -7.52
C LYS A 227 21.87 13.60 -6.16
N GLU A 228 21.09 13.97 -5.14
CA GLU A 228 21.60 14.23 -3.78
C GLU A 228 21.92 12.95 -3.01
N LYS A 229 21.10 11.91 -3.17
CA LYS A 229 21.25 10.62 -2.46
C LYS A 229 20.84 9.43 -3.34
N PRO A 230 21.62 9.06 -4.35
CA PRO A 230 21.31 7.94 -5.24
C PRO A 230 21.09 6.63 -4.48
N ASP A 231 21.93 6.32 -3.48
CA ASP A 231 21.84 5.09 -2.70
C ASP A 231 20.49 4.93 -1.97
N LEU A 232 19.86 6.05 -1.56
CA LEU A 232 18.56 6.00 -0.91
C LEU A 232 17.45 5.62 -1.90
N TRP A 233 17.57 6.03 -3.16
CA TRP A 233 16.61 5.68 -4.21
C TRP A 233 16.77 4.23 -4.64
N VAL A 234 18.02 3.75 -4.73
CA VAL A 234 18.32 2.32 -4.92
C VAL A 234 17.69 1.52 -3.78
N GLU A 235 17.99 1.88 -2.54
CA GLU A 235 17.45 1.21 -1.37
C GLU A 235 15.91 1.19 -1.29
N ALA A 236 15.24 2.23 -1.81
CA ALA A 236 13.79 2.30 -1.87
C ALA A 236 13.18 1.57 -3.07
N SER A 237 13.99 0.94 -3.92
CA SER A 237 13.56 0.18 -5.09
C SER A 237 13.29 -1.29 -4.71
N PRO A 238 12.05 -1.80 -4.82
CA PRO A 238 11.75 -3.20 -4.57
C PRO A 238 12.62 -4.18 -5.37
N LEU A 239 13.04 -3.80 -6.58
CA LEU A 239 13.88 -4.61 -7.45
C LEU A 239 15.16 -5.10 -6.77
N GLU A 240 15.77 -4.28 -5.92
CA GLU A 240 17.00 -4.61 -5.17
C GLU A 240 16.84 -5.79 -4.19
N TYR A 241 15.60 -6.16 -3.88
CA TYR A 241 15.27 -7.22 -2.92
C TYR A 241 14.63 -8.45 -3.56
N VAL A 242 14.54 -8.47 -4.91
CA VAL A 242 14.04 -9.64 -5.62
C VAL A 242 15.14 -10.68 -5.69
N ASP A 243 14.89 -11.85 -5.13
CA ASP A 243 15.86 -12.95 -5.07
C ASP A 243 15.17 -14.31 -5.09
N ARG A 244 15.95 -15.37 -4.86
CA ARG A 244 15.46 -16.78 -4.78
C ARG A 244 14.46 -17.04 -3.65
N ALA A 245 14.35 -16.17 -2.66
CA ALA A 245 13.41 -16.29 -1.55
C ALA A 245 12.12 -15.48 -1.77
N SER A 246 12.04 -14.76 -2.89
CA SER A 246 10.88 -13.95 -3.25
C SER A 246 9.62 -14.81 -3.43
N PRO A 247 8.45 -14.31 -3.03
CA PRO A 247 7.19 -15.00 -3.27
C PRO A 247 6.78 -14.91 -4.75
N PRO A 248 5.82 -15.74 -5.21
CA PRO A 248 5.15 -15.53 -6.48
C PRO A 248 4.56 -14.12 -6.61
N MET A 249 4.63 -13.54 -7.82
CA MET A 249 4.21 -12.15 -8.05
C MET A 249 3.20 -12.02 -9.19
N LEU A 250 2.18 -11.17 -8.95
CA LEU A 250 1.25 -10.71 -9.99
C LEU A 250 1.45 -9.21 -10.21
N PHE A 251 1.68 -8.84 -11.47
CA PHE A 251 1.72 -7.45 -11.91
C PHE A 251 0.47 -7.14 -12.75
N VAL A 252 -0.29 -6.14 -12.34
CA VAL A 252 -1.44 -5.63 -13.09
C VAL A 252 -1.19 -4.18 -13.45
N ASN A 253 -1.03 -3.90 -14.73
CA ASN A 253 -0.60 -2.59 -15.19
C ASN A 253 -1.62 -1.90 -16.11
N SER A 254 -1.64 -0.56 -16.04
CA SER A 254 -2.08 0.28 -17.14
C SER A 254 -1.07 0.21 -18.31
N SER A 255 -1.42 0.79 -19.45
CA SER A 255 -0.48 0.92 -20.57
C SER A 255 0.56 2.05 -20.40
N LEU A 256 0.67 2.63 -19.21
CA LEU A 256 1.60 3.72 -18.94
C LEU A 256 3.00 3.19 -18.60
N PRO A 257 4.03 3.39 -19.45
CA PRO A 257 5.37 2.78 -19.29
C PRO A 257 6.04 3.08 -17.95
N ARG A 258 5.70 4.22 -17.34
CA ARG A 258 6.21 4.60 -16.03
C ARG A 258 6.00 3.52 -14.96
N PHE A 259 4.86 2.85 -14.99
CA PHE A 259 4.49 1.83 -14.00
C PHE A 259 4.95 0.42 -14.39
N HIS A 260 5.78 0.32 -15.42
CA HIS A 260 6.48 -0.92 -15.79
C HIS A 260 7.95 -0.91 -15.30
N ALA A 261 8.39 0.19 -14.68
CA ALA A 261 9.77 0.37 -14.24
C ALA A 261 10.20 -0.70 -13.22
N GLY A 262 11.21 -1.47 -13.55
CA GLY A 262 11.77 -2.56 -12.74
C GLY A 262 10.93 -3.85 -12.72
N ARG A 263 9.75 -3.87 -13.36
CA ARG A 263 8.87 -5.05 -13.42
C ARG A 263 9.48 -6.17 -14.26
N ASP A 264 9.93 -5.85 -15.45
CA ASP A 264 10.44 -6.86 -16.37
C ASP A 264 11.76 -7.46 -15.85
N GLU A 265 12.62 -6.63 -15.26
CA GLU A 265 13.84 -7.06 -14.59
C GLU A 265 13.53 -7.95 -13.37
N ALA A 266 12.51 -7.60 -12.58
CA ALA A 266 12.06 -8.44 -11.47
C ALA A 266 11.57 -9.81 -11.96
N ILE A 267 10.82 -9.84 -13.07
CA ILE A 267 10.33 -11.09 -13.68
C ILE A 267 11.48 -11.95 -14.19
N ASP A 268 12.51 -11.35 -14.78
CA ASP A 268 13.69 -12.07 -15.23
C ASP A 268 14.38 -12.77 -14.04
N ILE A 269 14.56 -12.09 -12.92
CA ILE A 269 15.13 -12.69 -11.69
C ILE A 269 14.22 -13.81 -11.16
N LEU A 270 12.90 -13.63 -11.13
CA LEU A 270 11.97 -14.67 -10.70
C LEU A 270 12.05 -15.91 -11.59
N ASN A 271 12.14 -15.71 -12.92
CA ASN A 271 12.29 -16.80 -13.89
C ASN A 271 13.59 -17.58 -13.71
N GLU A 272 14.73 -16.91 -13.44
CA GLU A 272 16.00 -17.55 -13.13
C GLU A 272 15.91 -18.48 -11.92
N HIS A 273 15.03 -18.17 -10.97
CA HIS A 273 14.83 -18.96 -9.77
C HIS A 273 13.61 -19.92 -9.84
N GLY A 274 12.91 -19.97 -10.99
CA GLY A 274 11.72 -20.80 -11.16
C GLY A 274 10.52 -20.36 -10.33
N ILE A 275 10.47 -19.08 -9.95
CA ILE A 275 9.38 -18.51 -9.15
C ILE A 275 8.28 -18.02 -10.10
N TYR A 276 7.03 -18.40 -9.79
CA TYR A 276 5.88 -18.07 -10.63
C TYR A 276 5.57 -16.57 -10.65
N SER A 277 5.35 -16.02 -11.83
CA SER A 277 4.86 -14.65 -12.02
C SER A 277 3.80 -14.56 -13.12
N GLU A 278 2.92 -13.58 -13.02
CA GLU A 278 1.94 -13.22 -14.05
C GLU A 278 1.99 -11.72 -14.32
N VAL A 279 1.74 -11.33 -15.57
CA VAL A 279 1.57 -9.93 -15.98
C VAL A 279 0.25 -9.80 -16.73
N HIS A 280 -0.55 -8.82 -16.33
CA HIS A 280 -1.76 -8.41 -17.04
C HIS A 280 -1.73 -6.91 -17.28
N THR A 281 -2.01 -6.49 -18.52
CA THR A 281 -2.12 -5.08 -18.88
C THR A 281 -3.54 -4.78 -19.35
N ILE A 282 -4.10 -3.67 -18.88
CA ILE A 282 -5.37 -3.14 -19.41
C ILE A 282 -5.03 -1.95 -20.28
N GLU A 283 -5.08 -2.19 -21.60
CA GLU A 283 -4.79 -1.18 -22.60
C GLU A 283 -5.74 0.02 -22.52
N ASN A 284 -5.23 1.20 -22.84
CA ASN A 284 -6.00 2.44 -22.92
C ASN A 284 -6.74 2.76 -21.62
N THR A 285 -6.08 2.59 -20.47
CA THR A 285 -6.61 2.94 -19.15
C THR A 285 -5.79 4.03 -18.48
N PRO A 286 -6.44 4.86 -17.64
CA PRO A 286 -5.73 5.79 -16.78
C PRO A 286 -5.07 5.04 -15.62
N HIS A 287 -4.05 5.64 -14.99
CA HIS A 287 -3.37 5.05 -13.85
C HIS A 287 -4.30 4.51 -12.74
N PRO A 288 -5.32 5.25 -12.24
CA PRO A 288 -6.16 4.75 -11.14
C PRO A 288 -7.31 3.84 -11.62
N PHE A 289 -7.09 2.97 -12.63
CA PHE A 289 -8.13 2.13 -13.22
C PHE A 289 -8.83 1.20 -12.22
N TRP A 290 -8.12 0.71 -11.22
CA TRP A 290 -8.66 -0.19 -10.18
C TRP A 290 -9.76 0.43 -9.33
N LEU A 291 -9.92 1.76 -9.34
CA LEU A 291 -10.99 2.45 -8.61
C LEU A 291 -12.33 2.47 -9.36
N PHE A 292 -12.36 2.00 -10.62
CA PHE A 292 -13.50 2.24 -11.51
C PHE A 292 -13.98 0.97 -12.23
N HIS A 293 -15.31 0.90 -12.42
CA HIS A 293 -15.93 0.01 -13.39
C HIS A 293 -15.68 0.54 -14.82
N PRO A 294 -15.50 -0.36 -15.81
CA PRO A 294 -15.58 -1.82 -15.74
C PRO A 294 -14.23 -2.50 -15.43
N TRP A 295 -13.19 -1.76 -15.12
CA TRP A 295 -11.83 -2.30 -15.01
C TRP A 295 -11.60 -3.08 -13.73
N GLN A 296 -12.20 -2.64 -12.61
CA GLN A 296 -11.98 -3.27 -11.30
C GLN A 296 -12.38 -4.74 -11.30
N GLU A 297 -13.44 -5.14 -11.99
CA GLU A 297 -13.87 -6.53 -12.08
C GLU A 297 -12.78 -7.43 -12.65
N ARG A 298 -12.15 -6.99 -13.76
CA ARG A 298 -11.04 -7.74 -14.37
C ARG A 298 -9.86 -7.88 -13.43
N VAL A 299 -9.53 -6.81 -12.70
CA VAL A 299 -8.46 -6.84 -11.68
C VAL A 299 -8.79 -7.87 -10.61
N VAL A 300 -10.02 -7.87 -10.08
CA VAL A 300 -10.45 -8.86 -9.07
C VAL A 300 -10.36 -10.29 -9.63
N ASP A 301 -10.79 -10.52 -10.87
CA ASP A 301 -10.74 -11.85 -11.48
C ASP A 301 -9.31 -12.34 -11.66
N TRP A 302 -8.37 -11.49 -12.09
CA TRP A 302 -6.96 -11.84 -12.19
C TRP A 302 -6.33 -12.10 -10.83
N VAL A 303 -6.58 -11.24 -9.85
CA VAL A 303 -6.12 -11.43 -8.46
C VAL A 303 -6.59 -12.78 -7.92
N VAL A 304 -7.88 -13.06 -8.02
CA VAL A 304 -8.45 -14.33 -7.52
C VAL A 304 -7.91 -15.54 -8.31
N GLY A 305 -7.74 -15.41 -9.61
CA GLY A 305 -7.15 -16.43 -10.48
C GLY A 305 -5.70 -16.77 -10.06
N PHE A 306 -4.88 -15.74 -9.86
CA PHE A 306 -3.50 -15.87 -9.37
C PHE A 306 -3.43 -16.52 -7.99
N LEU A 307 -4.24 -16.03 -7.03
CA LEU A 307 -4.26 -16.57 -5.67
C LEU A 307 -4.65 -18.07 -5.62
N LYS A 308 -5.56 -18.49 -6.47
CA LYS A 308 -5.91 -19.93 -6.59
C LYS A 308 -4.77 -20.80 -7.10
N LYS A 309 -3.86 -20.24 -7.91
CA LYS A 309 -2.68 -20.98 -8.42
C LYS A 309 -1.55 -21.03 -7.39
N THR A 310 -1.42 -19.99 -6.56
CA THR A 310 -0.23 -19.81 -5.71
C THR A 310 -0.44 -20.17 -4.23
N LEU A 311 -1.68 -20.20 -3.75
CA LEU A 311 -1.98 -20.46 -2.33
C LEU A 311 -2.58 -21.85 -2.05
N ASN A 312 -2.51 -22.76 -3.01
CA ASN A 312 -3.00 -24.15 -2.81
C ASN A 312 -2.15 -24.94 -1.85
#